data_935c311411f81ddd087ec173a0213a3b
#
_entry.id   935c311411f81ddd087ec173a0213a3b
#
_cell.length_a   1.000
_cell.length_b   1.000
_cell.length_c   1.000
_cell.angle_alpha   90.00
_cell.angle_beta   90.00
_cell.angle_gamma   90.00
#
_symmetry.space_group_name_H-M   'P 1'
#
loop_
_entity.id
_entity.type
_entity.pdbx_description
1 polymer ?
#
loop_
_entity_poly.entity_id
_entity_poly.type
_entity_poly.pdbx_seq_one_letter_code
_entity_poly.pdbx_strand_id
1 'polypeptide(L)'
;MASSAHAEHLYQTTIKLFGSEPEPPFEDERRLLADWGRKWGVDNDVGKIRSILMHRPGPELGMVDPAKKLEETGTFGDLDEGWYWQSDEIPPADDMRAQHDGLVDVLRAEGVEVHFLDGGTDRLLKACYTRDPVIMVKGGAIVCRMAPRIRQGEE
;
A
#
# COMPACT_ATOMS: atom_id res chain seq x y z
N MET A 1 28.86 -2.95 -33.77
CA MET A 1 29.71 -2.45 -32.67
C MET A 1 29.74 -0.93 -32.79
N ALA A 2 29.27 -0.20 -31.78
CA ALA A 2 29.39 1.25 -31.74
C ALA A 2 30.89 1.60 -31.74
N SER A 3 31.31 2.64 -32.49
CA SER A 3 32.71 3.05 -32.54
C SER A 3 33.14 3.55 -31.15
N SER A 4 34.39 3.38 -30.79
CA SER A 4 34.93 3.87 -29.51
C SER A 4 34.70 5.38 -29.31
N ALA A 5 34.69 6.15 -30.41
CA ALA A 5 34.40 7.58 -30.40
C ALA A 5 32.94 7.90 -29.98
N HIS A 6 31.96 7.06 -30.35
CA HIS A 6 30.58 7.24 -29.95
C HIS A 6 30.37 6.92 -28.46
N ALA A 7 31.00 5.87 -27.95
CA ALA A 7 30.99 5.53 -26.55
C ALA A 7 31.63 6.62 -25.67
N GLU A 8 32.77 7.16 -26.13
CA GLU A 8 33.45 8.27 -25.47
C GLU A 8 32.60 9.54 -25.45
N HIS A 9 31.93 9.87 -26.55
CA HIS A 9 31.04 11.03 -26.62
C HIS A 9 29.87 10.89 -25.65
N LEU A 10 29.24 9.72 -25.60
CA LEU A 10 28.16 9.45 -24.63
C LEU A 10 28.62 9.58 -23.18
N TYR A 11 29.80 9.02 -22.89
CA TYR A 11 30.38 9.10 -21.54
C TYR A 11 30.64 10.55 -21.12
N GLN A 12 31.28 11.34 -21.97
CA GLN A 12 31.59 12.75 -21.72
C GLN A 12 30.30 13.59 -21.57
N THR A 13 29.27 13.29 -22.34
CA THR A 13 27.98 13.99 -22.24
C THR A 13 27.26 13.62 -20.95
N THR A 14 27.27 12.36 -20.59
CA THR A 14 26.64 11.88 -19.34
C THR A 14 27.32 12.47 -18.12
N ILE A 15 28.64 12.47 -18.03
CA ILE A 15 29.36 13.07 -16.92
C ILE A 15 29.04 14.57 -16.81
N LYS A 16 28.97 15.29 -17.90
CA LYS A 16 28.64 16.73 -17.89
C LYS A 16 27.21 16.99 -17.43
N LEU A 17 26.29 16.09 -17.70
CA LEU A 17 24.89 16.20 -17.27
C LEU A 17 24.72 15.92 -15.77
N PHE A 18 25.41 14.91 -15.27
CA PHE A 18 25.23 14.45 -13.88
C PHE A 18 26.36 14.92 -12.93
N GLY A 19 27.35 15.63 -13.43
CA GLY A 19 28.50 16.06 -12.67
C GLY A 19 29.57 14.99 -12.50
N SER A 20 30.69 15.37 -11.84
CA SER A 20 31.82 14.47 -11.58
C SER A 20 31.72 13.74 -10.24
N GLU A 21 30.83 14.18 -9.38
CA GLU A 21 30.59 13.58 -8.08
C GLU A 21 29.38 12.64 -8.15
N PRO A 22 29.42 11.54 -7.40
CA PRO A 22 28.27 10.64 -7.30
C PRO A 22 27.03 11.41 -6.82
N GLU A 23 25.87 11.10 -7.43
CA GLU A 23 24.59 11.54 -6.88
C GLU A 23 24.44 11.07 -5.44
N PRO A 24 23.86 11.91 -4.55
CA PRO A 24 23.59 11.49 -3.19
C PRO A 24 22.67 10.27 -3.20
N PRO A 25 22.85 9.35 -2.25
CA PRO A 25 21.98 8.19 -2.18
C PRO A 25 20.51 8.61 -2.03
N PHE A 26 19.61 7.84 -2.60
CA PHE A 26 18.16 8.06 -2.50
C PHE A 26 17.67 8.24 -1.05
N GLU A 27 18.40 7.66 -0.11
CA GLU A 27 18.11 7.66 1.32
C GLU A 27 18.91 8.74 2.09
N ASP A 28 19.18 9.90 1.52
CA ASP A 28 19.80 11.02 2.24
C ASP A 28 18.90 11.44 3.41
N GLU A 29 19.34 11.12 4.63
CA GLU A 29 18.60 11.39 5.86
C GLU A 29 18.29 12.87 6.06
N ARG A 30 19.17 13.78 5.63
CA ARG A 30 18.96 15.22 5.76
C ARG A 30 17.82 15.67 4.87
N ARG A 31 17.79 15.13 3.65
CA ARG A 31 16.73 15.41 2.69
C ARG A 31 15.39 14.85 3.15
N LEU A 32 15.38 13.61 3.65
CA LEU A 32 14.18 13.03 4.25
C LEU A 32 13.61 13.87 5.39
N LEU A 33 14.47 14.33 6.28
CA LEU A 33 14.04 15.20 7.39
C LEU A 33 13.58 16.57 6.90
N ALA A 34 14.18 17.12 5.86
CA ALA A 34 13.78 18.42 5.28
C ALA A 34 12.42 18.31 4.57
N ASP A 35 12.20 17.26 3.80
CA ASP A 35 11.00 17.09 2.96
C ASP A 35 9.80 16.56 3.77
N TRP A 36 10.05 15.65 4.72
CA TRP A 36 9.00 14.91 5.45
C TRP A 36 8.90 15.25 6.93
N GLY A 37 9.82 16.05 7.47
CA GLY A 37 9.88 16.39 8.89
C GLY A 37 10.33 15.25 9.81
N ARG A 38 10.43 14.02 9.31
CA ARG A 38 10.89 12.83 10.04
C ARG A 38 11.44 11.76 9.10
N LYS A 39 12.22 10.84 9.66
CA LYS A 39 12.60 9.61 8.94
C LYS A 39 11.39 8.67 8.86
N TRP A 40 11.15 8.08 7.70
CA TRP A 40 10.11 7.09 7.51
C TRP A 40 10.49 6.11 6.39
N GLY A 41 9.71 5.05 6.25
CA GLY A 41 9.98 3.97 5.32
C GLY A 41 10.35 2.67 6.04
N VAL A 42 10.59 1.64 5.26
CA VAL A 42 10.89 0.29 5.71
C VAL A 42 12.14 -0.21 5.00
N ASP A 43 13.05 -0.81 5.74
CA ASP A 43 14.28 -1.41 5.22
C ASP A 43 14.38 -2.92 5.50
N ASN A 44 13.37 -3.48 6.18
CA ASN A 44 13.27 -4.90 6.47
C ASN A 44 11.83 -5.30 6.83
N ASP A 45 11.52 -6.60 6.76
CA ASP A 45 10.18 -7.15 7.01
C ASP A 45 9.97 -7.68 8.45
N VAL A 46 10.98 -7.63 9.29
CA VAL A 46 10.98 -8.26 10.63
C VAL A 46 11.34 -7.31 11.77
N GLY A 47 11.62 -6.05 11.44
CA GLY A 47 11.94 -5.04 12.43
C GLY A 47 10.73 -4.60 13.25
N LYS A 48 10.99 -3.93 14.37
CA LYS A 48 9.93 -3.36 15.20
C LYS A 48 9.14 -2.30 14.40
N ILE A 49 7.83 -2.51 14.27
CA ILE A 49 6.91 -1.54 13.69
C ILE A 49 6.86 -0.31 14.59
N ARG A 50 7.00 0.88 14.02
CA ARG A 50 6.91 2.16 14.73
C ARG A 50 5.68 2.95 14.34
N SER A 51 5.27 2.85 13.08
CA SER A 51 4.13 3.56 12.51
C SER A 51 3.46 2.66 11.49
N ILE A 52 2.13 2.61 11.47
CA ILE A 52 1.35 1.78 10.57
C ILE A 52 0.13 2.55 10.06
N LEU A 53 -0.18 2.38 8.77
CA LEU A 53 -1.43 2.84 8.17
C LEU A 53 -2.43 1.69 8.16
N MET A 54 -3.62 1.93 8.66
CA MET A 54 -4.69 0.94 8.73
C MET A 54 -6.00 1.53 8.21
N HIS A 55 -6.94 0.67 7.87
CA HIS A 55 -8.32 1.04 7.61
C HIS A 55 -9.26 0.18 8.45
N ARG A 56 -10.08 0.84 9.25
CA ARG A 56 -11.11 0.17 10.04
C ARG A 56 -12.28 -0.22 9.14
N PRO A 57 -12.72 -1.50 9.13
CA PRO A 57 -13.84 -1.92 8.30
C PRO A 57 -15.06 -1.01 8.47
N GLY A 58 -15.51 -0.45 7.36
CA GLY A 58 -16.53 0.60 7.30
C GLY A 58 -17.77 0.21 6.48
N PRO A 59 -18.44 1.19 5.89
CA PRO A 59 -19.66 0.99 5.10
C PRO A 59 -19.42 0.20 3.80
N GLU A 60 -18.20 0.11 3.31
CA GLU A 60 -17.82 -0.67 2.13
C GLU A 60 -18.18 -2.16 2.25
N LEU A 61 -18.27 -2.69 3.47
CA LEU A 61 -18.73 -4.06 3.70
C LEU A 61 -20.17 -4.28 3.24
N GLY A 62 -20.97 -3.24 3.18
CA GLY A 62 -22.33 -3.27 2.64
C GLY A 62 -22.40 -3.52 1.13
N MET A 63 -21.26 -3.48 0.41
CA MET A 63 -21.20 -3.88 -1.01
C MET A 63 -21.39 -5.37 -1.21
N VAL A 64 -21.11 -6.19 -0.20
CA VAL A 64 -21.26 -7.65 -0.30
C VAL A 64 -22.74 -7.99 -0.24
N ASP A 65 -23.31 -8.36 -1.38
CA ASP A 65 -24.71 -8.73 -1.51
C ASP A 65 -24.89 -10.23 -1.27
N PRO A 66 -25.58 -10.64 -0.18
CA PRO A 66 -25.83 -12.06 0.10
C PRO A 66 -26.65 -12.77 -1.00
N ALA A 67 -27.39 -12.02 -1.81
CA ALA A 67 -28.17 -12.59 -2.92
C ALA A 67 -27.27 -12.97 -4.12
N LYS A 68 -26.03 -12.49 -4.17
CA LYS A 68 -25.07 -12.78 -5.26
C LYS A 68 -24.14 -13.93 -4.90
N LYS A 69 -24.73 -15.05 -4.43
CA LYS A 69 -23.98 -16.28 -4.15
C LYS A 69 -23.62 -16.97 -5.47
N LEU A 70 -22.35 -17.34 -5.58
CA LEU A 70 -21.81 -18.10 -6.70
C LEU A 70 -21.93 -19.60 -6.36
N GLU A 71 -22.90 -20.27 -6.92
CA GLU A 71 -23.24 -21.68 -6.59
C GLU A 71 -22.06 -22.63 -6.82
N GLU A 72 -21.24 -22.38 -7.86
CA GLU A 72 -20.09 -23.21 -8.21
C GLU A 72 -18.99 -23.21 -7.15
N THR A 73 -18.80 -22.10 -6.47
CA THR A 73 -17.72 -21.90 -5.49
C THR A 73 -18.22 -21.78 -4.04
N GLY A 74 -19.53 -21.58 -3.85
CA GLY A 74 -20.14 -21.31 -2.57
C GLY A 74 -19.79 -19.92 -2.00
N THR A 75 -19.11 -19.08 -2.74
CA THR A 75 -18.67 -17.72 -2.37
C THR A 75 -19.67 -16.67 -2.88
N PHE A 76 -19.40 -15.40 -2.65
CA PHE A 76 -20.22 -14.30 -3.15
C PHE A 76 -19.43 -13.44 -4.14
N GLY A 77 -20.10 -12.89 -5.16
CA GLY A 77 -19.44 -12.01 -6.10
C GLY A 77 -20.35 -11.50 -7.20
N ASP A 78 -19.88 -10.42 -7.83
CA ASP A 78 -20.48 -9.85 -9.01
C ASP A 78 -19.40 -9.67 -10.08
N LEU A 79 -19.50 -10.47 -11.14
CA LEU A 79 -18.52 -10.45 -12.23
C LEU A 79 -18.60 -9.17 -13.06
N ASP A 80 -19.78 -8.57 -13.16
CA ASP A 80 -19.99 -7.32 -13.91
C ASP A 80 -19.45 -6.11 -13.15
N GLU A 81 -19.66 -6.07 -11.84
CA GLU A 81 -19.08 -5.07 -10.94
C GLU A 81 -17.62 -5.37 -10.59
N GLY A 82 -17.17 -6.61 -10.78
CA GLY A 82 -15.79 -7.04 -10.64
C GLY A 82 -15.34 -7.26 -9.20
N TRP A 83 -16.25 -7.55 -8.28
CA TRP A 83 -15.93 -7.86 -6.89
C TRP A 83 -16.24 -9.32 -6.52
N TYR A 84 -15.59 -9.80 -5.47
CA TYR A 84 -15.82 -11.11 -4.88
C TYR A 84 -15.53 -11.15 -3.39
N TRP A 85 -16.17 -12.09 -2.70
CA TRP A 85 -15.95 -12.42 -1.31
C TRP A 85 -15.72 -13.93 -1.20
N GLN A 86 -14.51 -14.34 -0.78
CA GLN A 86 -14.06 -15.74 -0.87
C GLN A 86 -14.58 -16.67 0.22
N SER A 87 -15.26 -16.15 1.25
CA SER A 87 -15.89 -16.99 2.26
C SER A 87 -17.29 -17.39 1.82
N ASP A 88 -17.76 -18.53 2.30
CA ASP A 88 -19.16 -18.99 2.19
C ASP A 88 -20.08 -18.29 3.20
N GLU A 89 -19.50 -17.54 4.12
CA GLU A 89 -20.20 -16.71 5.12
C GLU A 89 -19.75 -15.25 5.01
N ILE A 90 -20.66 -14.35 5.36
CA ILE A 90 -20.39 -12.93 5.48
C ILE A 90 -20.44 -12.60 6.97
N PRO A 91 -19.30 -12.38 7.64
CA PRO A 91 -19.27 -12.05 9.06
C PRO A 91 -20.04 -10.75 9.34
N PRO A 92 -20.68 -10.62 10.50
CA PRO A 92 -21.25 -9.34 10.92
C PRO A 92 -20.16 -8.24 10.93
N ALA A 93 -20.51 -7.08 10.38
CA ALA A 93 -19.57 -5.96 10.31
C ALA A 93 -19.03 -5.53 11.68
N ASP A 94 -19.85 -5.64 12.72
CA ASP A 94 -19.45 -5.30 14.09
C ASP A 94 -18.42 -6.28 14.65
N ASP A 95 -18.49 -7.56 14.30
CA ASP A 95 -17.49 -8.56 14.70
C ASP A 95 -16.15 -8.27 14.02
N MET A 96 -16.18 -7.92 12.74
CA MET A 96 -14.97 -7.52 11.99
C MET A 96 -14.34 -6.25 12.60
N ARG A 97 -15.16 -5.27 12.96
CA ARG A 97 -14.71 -4.05 13.63
C ARG A 97 -14.10 -4.33 14.99
N ALA A 98 -14.73 -5.19 15.79
CA ALA A 98 -14.22 -5.56 17.10
C ALA A 98 -12.86 -6.27 17.00
N GLN A 99 -12.69 -7.17 16.03
CA GLN A 99 -11.39 -7.82 15.77
C GLN A 99 -10.32 -6.82 15.35
N HIS A 100 -10.68 -5.90 14.45
CA HIS A 100 -9.77 -4.85 14.01
C HIS A 100 -9.37 -3.93 15.18
N ASP A 101 -10.32 -3.49 15.98
CA ASP A 101 -10.08 -2.64 17.15
C ASP A 101 -9.17 -3.34 18.16
N GLY A 102 -9.36 -4.65 18.38
CA GLY A 102 -8.46 -5.45 19.21
C GLY A 102 -7.02 -5.50 18.67
N LEU A 103 -6.83 -5.61 17.35
CA LEU A 103 -5.50 -5.52 16.74
C LEU A 103 -4.88 -4.13 16.96
N VAL A 104 -5.65 -3.06 16.78
CA VAL A 104 -5.21 -1.69 17.02
C VAL A 104 -4.75 -1.49 18.46
N ASP A 105 -5.48 -2.03 19.42
CA ASP A 105 -5.15 -1.93 20.85
C ASP A 105 -3.81 -2.63 21.15
N VAL A 106 -3.59 -3.81 20.59
CA VAL A 106 -2.30 -4.53 20.72
C VAL A 106 -1.17 -3.70 20.12
N LEU A 107 -1.32 -3.16 18.91
CA LEU A 107 -0.30 -2.35 18.26
C LEU A 107 0.04 -1.10 19.10
N ARG A 108 -0.96 -0.43 19.61
CA ARG A 108 -0.77 0.75 20.48
C ARG A 108 -0.10 0.40 21.80
N ALA A 109 -0.44 -0.73 22.39
CA ALA A 109 0.21 -1.22 23.63
C ALA A 109 1.69 -1.51 23.41
N GLU A 110 2.08 -1.94 22.18
CA GLU A 110 3.46 -2.13 21.76
C GLU A 110 4.18 -0.81 21.37
N GLY A 111 3.50 0.32 21.49
CA GLY A 111 4.05 1.64 21.21
C GLY A 111 4.09 1.99 19.71
N VAL A 112 3.23 1.35 18.91
CA VAL A 112 3.09 1.67 17.48
C VAL A 112 2.16 2.86 17.30
N GLU A 113 2.58 3.84 16.51
CA GLU A 113 1.75 4.95 16.05
C GLU A 113 0.81 4.43 14.95
N VAL A 114 -0.50 4.40 15.23
CA VAL A 114 -1.51 3.89 14.29
C VAL A 114 -2.21 5.06 13.62
N HIS A 115 -2.11 5.13 12.30
CA HIS A 115 -2.81 6.05 11.43
C HIS A 115 -3.96 5.34 10.73
N PHE A 116 -5.04 6.04 10.47
CA PHE A 116 -6.16 5.52 9.71
C PHE A 116 -6.31 6.25 8.38
N LEU A 117 -6.72 5.50 7.35
CA LEU A 117 -7.23 6.11 6.12
C LEU A 117 -8.47 6.93 6.47
N ASP A 118 -8.52 8.16 5.98
CA ASP A 118 -9.59 9.12 6.25
C ASP A 118 -10.42 9.35 4.98
N GLY A 119 -11.62 8.80 4.96
CA GLY A 119 -12.60 8.98 3.89
C GLY A 119 -12.30 8.23 2.58
N GLY A 120 -13.24 8.35 1.63
CA GLY A 120 -13.06 7.86 0.27
C GLY A 120 -13.13 6.34 0.07
N THR A 121 -13.37 5.58 1.15
CA THR A 121 -13.29 4.10 1.12
C THR A 121 -14.64 3.41 0.91
N ASP A 122 -15.76 4.12 0.84
CA ASP A 122 -17.13 3.57 0.81
C ASP A 122 -17.37 2.55 -0.32
N ARG A 123 -16.56 2.59 -1.36
CA ARG A 123 -16.61 1.69 -2.51
C ARG A 123 -15.37 0.80 -2.65
N LEU A 124 -14.51 0.77 -1.66
CA LEU A 124 -13.25 0.04 -1.66
C LEU A 124 -13.34 -1.16 -0.71
N LEU A 125 -14.04 -2.20 -1.13
CA LEU A 125 -14.31 -3.41 -0.31
C LEU A 125 -13.06 -4.01 0.34
N LYS A 126 -11.91 -3.82 -0.27
CA LYS A 126 -10.63 -4.38 0.20
C LYS A 126 -9.72 -3.34 0.87
N ALA A 127 -10.23 -2.15 1.22
CA ALA A 127 -9.43 -1.07 1.82
C ALA A 127 -8.72 -1.45 3.12
N CYS A 128 -9.19 -2.50 3.83
CA CYS A 128 -8.50 -3.02 5.00
C CYS A 128 -7.11 -3.61 4.70
N TYR A 129 -6.81 -3.94 3.43
CA TYR A 129 -5.50 -4.42 2.98
C TYR A 129 -4.58 -3.26 2.54
N THR A 130 -4.34 -2.34 3.43
CA THR A 130 -3.55 -1.10 3.18
C THR A 130 -2.13 -1.34 2.69
N ARG A 131 -1.59 -2.56 2.87
CA ARG A 131 -0.26 -2.94 2.39
C ARG A 131 -0.22 -3.17 0.87
N ASP A 132 -1.29 -3.71 0.29
CA ASP A 132 -1.25 -4.25 -1.08
C ASP A 132 -1.02 -3.18 -2.16
N PRO A 133 -1.61 -1.96 -2.06
CA PRO A 133 -1.38 -0.92 -3.07
C PRO A 133 -0.04 -0.21 -2.92
N VAL A 134 0.74 -0.49 -1.88
CA VAL A 134 1.95 0.28 -1.58
C VAL A 134 3.11 -0.63 -1.18
N ILE A 135 4.26 -0.41 -1.81
CA ILE A 135 5.53 -1.02 -1.38
C ILE A 135 6.31 0.04 -0.62
N MET A 136 6.45 -0.17 0.68
CA MET A 136 7.26 0.71 1.52
C MET A 136 8.74 0.40 1.32
N VAL A 137 9.52 1.44 1.09
CA VAL A 137 10.98 1.37 0.95
C VAL A 137 11.62 2.36 1.92
N LYS A 138 12.92 2.24 2.13
CA LYS A 138 13.65 3.21 2.94
C LYS A 138 13.53 4.60 2.29
N GLY A 139 12.98 5.53 3.04
CA GLY A 139 12.80 6.91 2.60
C GLY A 139 11.61 7.19 1.72
N GLY A 140 10.71 6.22 1.51
CA GLY A 140 9.54 6.48 0.66
C GLY A 140 8.58 5.32 0.51
N ALA A 141 7.68 5.49 -0.45
CA ALA A 141 6.69 4.50 -0.83
C ALA A 141 6.56 4.45 -2.36
N ILE A 142 6.42 3.25 -2.90
CA ILE A 142 6.10 3.03 -4.30
C ILE A 142 4.62 2.67 -4.35
N VAL A 143 3.81 3.55 -4.91
CA VAL A 143 2.38 3.31 -5.10
C VAL A 143 2.19 2.44 -6.34
N CYS A 144 1.54 1.31 -6.17
CA CYS A 144 1.31 0.31 -7.21
C CYS A 144 -0.11 0.46 -7.76
N ARG A 145 -0.28 0.18 -9.06
CA ARG A 145 -1.61 0.10 -9.63
C ARG A 145 -2.25 -1.26 -9.33
N MET A 146 -3.45 -1.23 -8.77
CA MET A 146 -4.20 -2.43 -8.48
C MET A 146 -4.84 -3.02 -9.75
N ALA A 147 -4.63 -4.33 -10.01
CA ALA A 147 -5.17 -5.03 -11.16
C ALA A 147 -6.69 -5.31 -11.07
N PRO A 148 -7.22 -5.82 -9.94
CA PRO A 148 -8.65 -6.08 -9.82
C PRO A 148 -9.46 -4.79 -9.86
N ARG A 149 -10.53 -4.77 -10.66
CA ARG A 149 -11.38 -3.57 -10.82
C ARG A 149 -11.94 -3.05 -9.50
N ILE A 150 -12.34 -3.96 -8.60
CA ILE A 150 -12.87 -3.61 -7.27
C ILE A 150 -11.83 -2.91 -6.38
N ARG A 151 -10.54 -3.04 -6.71
CA ARG A 151 -9.44 -2.48 -5.94
C ARG A 151 -8.81 -1.24 -6.59
N GLN A 152 -9.24 -0.86 -7.77
CA GLN A 152 -8.77 0.37 -8.43
C GLN A 152 -9.30 1.57 -7.67
N GLY A 153 -8.41 2.47 -7.27
CA GLY A 153 -8.68 3.61 -6.41
C GLY A 153 -8.27 3.41 -4.96
N GLU A 154 -7.67 2.25 -4.61
CA GLU A 154 -7.01 2.06 -3.31
C GLU A 154 -5.62 2.70 -3.27
N GLU A 155 -5.02 2.97 -4.45
CA GLU A 155 -3.75 3.66 -4.65
C GLU A 155 -3.83 5.18 -4.57
#